data_6a71863b9ee3962d673fd93c2d90ffd1
#
_entry.id   6a71863b9ee3962d673fd93c2d90ffd1
#
_cell.length_a   1.000
_cell.length_b   1.000
_cell.length_c   1.000
_cell.angle_alpha   90.00
_cell.angle_beta   90.00
_cell.angle_gamma   90.00
#
_symmetry.space_group_name_H-M   'P 1'
#
loop_
_entity.id
_entity.type
_entity.pdbx_description
1 polymer ?
#
loop_
_entity_poly.entity_id
_entity_poly.type
_entity_poly.pdbx_seq_one_letter_code
_entity_poly.pdbx_strand_id
1 'polypeptide(L)'
;MKGTQLRHKPHRSIVKFFLACFILTGISALLTFAQGGSLSPYQGEKDGVSVGGKWNEFQSEDKMTGAKKVRFELVADNYFREDPDYKPRVELFCTDGKLKLADFNPGVRLPPPNRPGFWGQPQLEVMVRIDDTHAYHGWNWVRDHFLSMDKGTTRGMIGAQVFKVELPTRSGREIAEFSPAGLDLKAVRQACDLTPKKPSKD
;
A
#
# COMPACT_ATOMS: atom_id res chain seq x y z
N MET A 1 66.79 -66.25 10.20
CA MET A 1 65.69 -65.54 10.82
C MET A 1 64.96 -64.83 9.71
N LYS A 2 63.68 -65.17 9.44
CA LYS A 2 62.89 -64.78 8.27
C LYS A 2 62.12 -63.52 8.59
N GLY A 3 62.33 -62.42 7.81
CA GLY A 3 61.57 -61.19 7.88
C GLY A 3 60.46 -61.20 6.82
N THR A 4 59.23 -61.06 7.26
CA THR A 4 58.02 -61.10 6.42
C THR A 4 57.71 -59.70 5.97
N GLN A 5 57.68 -59.47 4.69
CA GLN A 5 57.29 -58.22 4.06
C GLN A 5 55.73 -58.11 3.93
N LEU A 6 55.12 -57.12 4.53
CA LEU A 6 53.72 -56.82 4.39
C LEU A 6 53.53 -55.84 3.23
N ARG A 7 52.81 -56.28 2.20
CA ARG A 7 52.48 -55.56 0.99
C ARG A 7 51.23 -54.69 1.21
N HIS A 8 51.36 -53.39 1.28
CA HIS A 8 50.22 -52.45 1.29
C HIS A 8 49.59 -52.33 -0.10
N LYS A 9 48.30 -52.62 -0.24
CA LYS A 9 47.49 -52.32 -1.42
C LYS A 9 46.94 -50.92 -1.29
N PRO A 10 46.99 -50.06 -2.32
CA PRO A 10 46.38 -48.75 -2.26
C PRO A 10 44.86 -48.86 -2.48
N HIS A 11 44.09 -48.20 -1.61
CA HIS A 11 42.65 -48.04 -1.68
C HIS A 11 42.25 -47.11 -2.86
N ARG A 12 41.74 -47.74 -3.91
CA ARG A 12 41.06 -47.04 -5.06
C ARG A 12 39.58 -46.83 -4.78
N SER A 13 39.18 -46.26 -3.68
CA SER A 13 37.73 -46.12 -3.36
C SER A 13 37.28 -44.73 -2.92
N ILE A 14 38.12 -43.73 -2.91
CA ILE A 14 37.77 -42.40 -2.38
C ILE A 14 37.38 -41.39 -3.47
N VAL A 15 37.68 -41.67 -4.75
CA VAL A 15 37.41 -40.69 -5.84
C VAL A 15 35.98 -40.72 -6.36
N LYS A 16 35.20 -41.77 -6.06
CA LYS A 16 33.81 -41.91 -6.55
C LYS A 16 32.75 -41.25 -5.65
N PHE A 17 33.09 -40.84 -4.45
CA PHE A 17 32.13 -40.22 -3.51
C PHE A 17 32.04 -38.70 -3.63
N PHE A 18 33.04 -38.06 -4.23
CA PHE A 18 33.02 -36.57 -4.37
C PHE A 18 32.26 -36.06 -5.61
N LEU A 19 31.94 -36.94 -6.57
CA LEU A 19 31.22 -36.51 -7.78
C LEU A 19 29.69 -36.56 -7.63
N ALA A 20 29.17 -37.22 -6.59
CA ALA A 20 27.73 -37.32 -6.36
C ALA A 20 27.14 -36.16 -5.50
N CYS A 21 27.99 -35.42 -4.79
CA CYS A 21 27.51 -34.30 -3.95
C CYS A 21 27.38 -32.96 -4.70
N PHE A 22 27.93 -32.84 -5.90
CA PHE A 22 27.87 -31.57 -6.64
C PHE A 22 26.64 -31.39 -7.55
N ILE A 23 25.81 -32.44 -7.70
CA ILE A 23 24.59 -32.37 -8.53
C ILE A 23 23.33 -32.02 -7.72
N LEU A 24 23.40 -32.05 -6.38
CA LEU A 24 22.26 -31.80 -5.49
C LEU A 24 22.14 -30.33 -5.01
N THR A 25 23.08 -29.44 -5.34
CA THR A 25 23.05 -28.04 -4.92
C THR A 25 22.58 -27.07 -6.02
N GLY A 26 22.17 -27.57 -7.20
CA GLY A 26 21.75 -26.75 -8.33
C GLY A 26 20.25 -26.46 -8.43
N ILE A 27 19.40 -26.92 -7.50
CA ILE A 27 17.92 -26.76 -7.57
C ILE A 27 17.39 -25.98 -6.39
N SER A 28 18.00 -24.87 -6.06
CA SER A 28 17.47 -24.03 -4.96
C SER A 28 17.65 -22.56 -5.27
N ALA A 29 17.03 -22.06 -6.31
CA ALA A 29 16.81 -20.60 -6.46
C ALA A 29 15.76 -20.30 -7.53
N LEU A 30 14.64 -20.99 -7.52
CA LEU A 30 13.39 -20.42 -8.03
C LEU A 30 12.54 -20.09 -6.80
N LEU A 31 13.01 -19.15 -6.00
CA LEU A 31 12.12 -18.35 -5.16
C LEU A 31 11.28 -17.53 -6.13
N THR A 32 10.18 -18.11 -6.59
CA THR A 32 9.04 -17.34 -7.07
C THR A 32 8.70 -16.41 -5.93
N PHE A 33 9.06 -15.12 -6.07
CA PHE A 33 8.40 -14.07 -5.33
C PHE A 33 6.92 -14.21 -5.69
N ALA A 34 6.17 -14.92 -4.86
CA ALA A 34 4.73 -14.79 -4.82
C ALA A 34 4.52 -13.29 -4.52
N GLN A 35 4.18 -12.52 -5.55
CA GLN A 35 3.65 -11.18 -5.37
C GLN A 35 2.40 -11.40 -4.53
N GLY A 36 2.52 -11.16 -3.22
CA GLY A 36 1.42 -11.29 -2.29
C GLY A 36 0.35 -10.29 -2.68
N GLY A 37 -0.61 -10.74 -3.49
CA GLY A 37 -1.77 -9.95 -3.81
C GLY A 37 -2.51 -9.65 -2.51
N SER A 38 -2.84 -8.40 -2.26
CA SER A 38 -3.70 -8.01 -1.16
C SER A 38 -5.13 -8.45 -1.47
N LEU A 39 -5.76 -9.15 -0.51
CA LEU A 39 -7.18 -9.53 -0.65
C LEU A 39 -8.04 -8.27 -0.62
N SER A 40 -9.00 -8.17 -1.54
CA SER A 40 -9.92 -7.06 -1.56
C SER A 40 -10.98 -7.18 -0.45
N PRO A 41 -11.20 -6.11 0.35
CA PRO A 41 -12.30 -6.06 1.30
C PRO A 41 -13.66 -5.81 0.63
N TYR A 42 -13.70 -5.45 -0.66
CA TYR A 42 -14.93 -5.10 -1.38
C TYR A 42 -15.40 -6.24 -2.27
N GLN A 43 -16.70 -6.52 -2.19
CA GLN A 43 -17.32 -7.58 -2.99
C GLN A 43 -17.26 -7.28 -4.50
N GLY A 44 -16.80 -8.25 -5.28
CA GLY A 44 -16.71 -8.15 -6.74
C GLY A 44 -15.47 -7.50 -7.29
N GLU A 45 -14.55 -7.06 -6.44
CA GLU A 45 -13.20 -6.67 -6.86
C GLU A 45 -12.32 -7.92 -7.05
N LYS A 46 -11.39 -7.84 -8.00
CA LYS A 46 -10.29 -8.80 -8.12
C LYS A 46 -9.27 -8.55 -7.02
N ASP A 47 -8.44 -9.54 -6.73
CA ASP A 47 -7.33 -9.37 -5.80
C ASP A 47 -6.40 -8.23 -6.22
N GLY A 48 -5.89 -7.52 -5.24
CA GLY A 48 -5.05 -6.35 -5.46
C GLY A 48 -3.72 -6.70 -6.11
N VAL A 49 -3.31 -5.89 -7.06
CA VAL A 49 -2.01 -5.98 -7.74
C VAL A 49 -1.16 -4.80 -7.29
N SER A 50 0.09 -5.08 -6.93
CA SER A 50 1.02 -3.99 -6.59
C SER A 50 1.30 -3.12 -7.83
N VAL A 51 1.14 -1.81 -7.66
CA VAL A 51 1.39 -0.79 -8.71
C VAL A 51 2.51 0.17 -8.33
N GLY A 52 3.44 -0.35 -7.54
CA GLY A 52 4.65 0.34 -7.11
C GLY A 52 4.58 0.93 -5.70
N GLY A 53 5.73 0.98 -5.03
CA GLY A 53 5.82 1.34 -3.63
C GLY A 53 4.92 0.45 -2.75
N LYS A 54 4.10 1.07 -1.92
CA LYS A 54 3.13 0.40 -1.04
C LYS A 54 1.69 0.41 -1.60
N TRP A 55 1.51 0.80 -2.85
CA TRP A 55 0.21 0.91 -3.49
C TRP A 55 -0.26 -0.40 -4.10
N ASN A 56 -1.53 -0.70 -3.87
CA ASN A 56 -2.23 -1.79 -4.54
C ASN A 56 -3.35 -1.23 -5.42
N GLU A 57 -3.55 -1.85 -6.58
CA GLU A 57 -4.65 -1.59 -7.50
C GLU A 57 -5.64 -2.74 -7.46
N PHE A 58 -6.91 -2.41 -7.34
CA PHE A 58 -8.04 -3.36 -7.38
C PHE A 58 -8.95 -2.99 -8.55
N GLN A 59 -9.39 -3.98 -9.29
CA GLN A 59 -10.24 -3.78 -10.45
C GLN A 59 -11.57 -4.49 -10.28
N SER A 60 -12.63 -3.83 -10.71
CA SER A 60 -13.96 -4.41 -10.79
C SER A 60 -14.75 -3.84 -11.97
N GLU A 61 -15.86 -4.44 -12.26
CA GLU A 61 -16.80 -3.98 -13.29
C GLU A 61 -18.19 -3.89 -12.69
N ASP A 62 -18.86 -2.81 -12.96
CA ASP A 62 -20.25 -2.63 -12.58
C ASP A 62 -21.15 -3.55 -13.44
N LYS A 63 -21.77 -4.54 -12.82
CA LYS A 63 -22.58 -5.55 -13.52
C LYS A 63 -23.81 -4.99 -14.23
N MET A 64 -24.28 -3.81 -13.84
CA MET A 64 -25.47 -3.18 -14.44
C MET A 64 -25.12 -2.29 -15.64
N THR A 65 -23.99 -1.60 -15.55
CA THR A 65 -23.62 -0.57 -16.54
C THR A 65 -22.40 -0.96 -17.38
N GLY A 66 -21.66 -2.00 -17.01
CA GLY A 66 -20.39 -2.37 -17.63
C GLY A 66 -19.25 -1.36 -17.33
N ALA A 67 -19.47 -0.38 -16.45
CA ALA A 67 -18.48 0.62 -16.10
C ALA A 67 -17.26 -0.01 -15.41
N LYS A 68 -16.07 0.32 -15.89
CA LYS A 68 -14.80 -0.12 -15.29
C LYS A 68 -14.52 0.68 -14.04
N LYS A 69 -14.32 -0.01 -12.93
CA LYS A 69 -13.97 0.58 -11.64
C LYS A 69 -12.57 0.16 -11.25
N VAL A 70 -11.76 1.14 -10.85
CA VAL A 70 -10.41 0.93 -10.35
C VAL A 70 -10.30 1.62 -9.00
N ARG A 71 -9.77 0.92 -8.01
CA ARG A 71 -9.46 1.45 -6.69
C ARG A 71 -7.97 1.32 -6.43
N PHE A 72 -7.32 2.40 -6.04
CA PHE A 72 -5.96 2.38 -5.53
C PHE A 72 -6.01 2.49 -4.01
N GLU A 73 -5.22 1.69 -3.33
CA GLU A 73 -5.13 1.65 -1.88
C GLU A 73 -3.70 1.86 -1.42
N LEU A 74 -3.53 2.73 -0.43
CA LEU A 74 -2.29 2.91 0.31
C LEU A 74 -2.56 2.68 1.79
N VAL A 75 -1.91 1.68 2.38
CA VAL A 75 -2.03 1.34 3.79
C VAL A 75 -1.00 2.14 4.60
N ALA A 76 -1.39 2.65 5.77
CA ALA A 76 -0.50 3.39 6.66
C ALA A 76 0.67 2.53 7.15
N ASP A 77 1.76 3.19 7.51
CA ASP A 77 2.95 2.56 8.07
C ASP A 77 2.77 2.16 9.53
N ASN A 78 1.89 2.85 10.24
CA ASN A 78 1.60 2.65 11.65
C ASN A 78 0.14 2.28 11.91
N TYR A 79 -0.13 1.87 13.14
CA TYR A 79 -1.47 1.64 13.70
C TYR A 79 -1.87 2.81 14.59
N PHE A 80 -3.17 3.01 14.78
CA PHE A 80 -3.68 3.84 15.84
C PHE A 80 -3.70 3.07 17.17
N ARG A 81 -3.54 3.77 18.29
CA ARG A 81 -3.62 3.15 19.63
C ARG A 81 -5.01 2.58 19.91
N GLU A 82 -6.04 3.17 19.31
CA GLU A 82 -7.44 2.77 19.47
C GLU A 82 -7.74 1.42 18.81
N ASP A 83 -7.06 1.10 17.72
CA ASP A 83 -7.17 -0.19 17.00
C ASP A 83 -5.80 -0.66 16.51
N PRO A 84 -5.11 -1.52 17.26
CA PRO A 84 -3.81 -2.04 16.86
C PRO A 84 -3.87 -3.14 15.80
N ASP A 85 -5.06 -3.61 15.44
CA ASP A 85 -5.24 -4.69 14.45
C ASP A 85 -5.54 -4.16 13.06
N TYR A 86 -5.95 -2.88 12.96
CA TYR A 86 -6.31 -2.26 11.69
C TYR A 86 -5.47 -1.00 11.42
N LYS A 87 -4.82 -0.95 10.26
CA LYS A 87 -4.07 0.22 9.80
C LYS A 87 -4.97 1.19 9.03
N PRO A 88 -4.82 2.50 9.25
CA PRO A 88 -5.46 3.50 8.41
C PRO A 88 -5.13 3.29 6.92
N ARG A 89 -6.03 3.74 6.03
CA ARG A 89 -5.89 3.59 4.57
C ARG A 89 -6.29 4.86 3.86
N VAL A 90 -5.65 5.09 2.73
CA VAL A 90 -6.12 6.03 1.71
C VAL A 90 -6.59 5.23 0.51
N GLU A 91 -7.78 5.55 0.00
CA GLU A 91 -8.39 4.85 -1.11
C GLU A 91 -8.83 5.85 -2.19
N LEU A 92 -8.42 5.60 -3.44
CA LEU A 92 -8.80 6.41 -4.60
C LEU A 92 -9.76 5.60 -5.46
N PHE A 93 -11.01 6.01 -5.55
CA PHE A 93 -12.04 5.34 -6.34
C PHE A 93 -12.20 6.02 -7.70
N CYS A 94 -11.96 5.28 -8.76
CA CYS A 94 -12.02 5.77 -10.13
C CYS A 94 -13.03 4.95 -10.94
N THR A 95 -13.77 5.63 -11.79
CA THR A 95 -14.73 5.00 -12.69
C THR A 95 -14.60 5.64 -14.08
N ASP A 96 -14.48 4.80 -15.10
CA ASP A 96 -14.36 5.21 -16.51
C ASP A 96 -13.28 6.29 -16.71
N GLY A 97 -12.09 6.05 -16.14
CA GLY A 97 -10.93 6.92 -16.29
C GLY A 97 -10.98 8.22 -15.48
N LYS A 98 -11.90 8.37 -14.51
CA LYS A 98 -12.03 9.59 -13.71
C LYS A 98 -12.08 9.31 -12.22
N LEU A 99 -11.33 10.09 -11.43
CA LEU A 99 -11.46 10.08 -9.97
C LEU A 99 -12.86 10.50 -9.58
N LYS A 100 -13.55 9.65 -8.84
CA LYS A 100 -14.86 9.92 -8.25
C LYS A 100 -14.76 10.34 -6.80
N LEU A 101 -13.88 9.67 -6.06
CA LEU A 101 -13.76 9.85 -4.63
C LEU A 101 -12.32 9.54 -4.20
N ALA A 102 -11.81 10.28 -3.24
CA ALA A 102 -10.59 9.97 -2.51
C ALA A 102 -10.95 9.94 -1.03
N ASP A 103 -10.85 8.78 -0.41
CA ASP A 103 -11.22 8.59 0.98
C ASP A 103 -10.01 8.29 1.87
N PHE A 104 -10.07 8.82 3.06
CA PHE A 104 -9.24 8.40 4.18
C PHE A 104 -10.09 7.57 5.15
N ASN A 105 -9.73 6.31 5.29
CA ASN A 105 -10.33 5.37 6.23
C ASN A 105 -9.40 5.21 7.45
N PRO A 106 -9.73 5.76 8.62
CA PRO A 106 -8.88 5.66 9.80
C PRO A 106 -8.90 4.27 10.46
N GLY A 107 -9.85 3.39 10.10
CA GLY A 107 -10.07 2.10 10.77
C GLY A 107 -10.78 2.21 12.12
N VAL A 108 -10.88 3.40 12.67
CA VAL A 108 -11.56 3.68 13.94
C VAL A 108 -12.77 4.57 13.72
N ARG A 109 -13.66 4.61 14.71
CA ARG A 109 -14.82 5.50 14.68
C ARG A 109 -14.39 6.94 14.84
N LEU A 110 -14.78 7.78 13.87
CA LEU A 110 -14.55 9.21 13.93
C LEU A 110 -15.42 9.90 14.99
N PRO A 111 -14.92 10.97 15.64
CA PRO A 111 -15.76 11.83 16.46
C PRO A 111 -16.78 12.59 15.58
N PRO A 112 -17.78 13.23 16.19
CA PRO A 112 -18.68 14.11 15.46
C PRO A 112 -17.92 15.19 14.68
N PRO A 113 -18.46 15.64 13.53
CA PRO A 113 -17.86 16.71 12.74
C PRO A 113 -17.75 17.99 13.57
N ASN A 114 -16.65 18.73 13.40
CA ASN A 114 -16.34 19.91 14.21
C ASN A 114 -16.37 21.22 13.43
N ARG A 115 -16.70 21.15 12.12
CA ARG A 115 -16.86 22.34 11.29
C ARG A 115 -17.87 22.14 10.15
N PRO A 116 -18.57 23.19 9.70
CA PRO A 116 -19.33 23.13 8.46
C PRO A 116 -18.41 23.36 7.25
N GLY A 117 -18.66 22.65 6.17
CA GLY A 117 -18.08 22.95 4.87
C GLY A 117 -18.79 24.15 4.19
N PHE A 118 -18.31 24.54 3.04
CA PHE A 118 -18.82 25.71 2.29
C PHE A 118 -20.32 25.62 2.00
N TRP A 119 -20.83 24.43 1.71
CA TRP A 119 -22.24 24.17 1.44
C TRP A 119 -23.00 23.59 2.65
N GLY A 120 -22.45 23.75 3.86
CA GLY A 120 -23.06 23.22 5.09
C GLY A 120 -22.82 21.72 5.32
N GLN A 121 -22.07 21.01 4.47
CA GLN A 121 -21.74 19.61 4.69
C GLN A 121 -20.88 19.44 5.96
N PRO A 122 -21.10 18.34 6.72
CA PRO A 122 -20.32 18.09 7.91
C PRO A 122 -18.87 17.78 7.56
N GLN A 123 -17.92 18.47 8.20
CA GLN A 123 -16.50 18.25 8.02
C GLN A 123 -15.78 18.00 9.34
N LEU A 124 -14.73 17.21 9.28
CA LEU A 124 -13.76 17.07 10.35
C LEU A 124 -12.49 17.83 9.96
N GLU A 125 -12.01 18.68 10.87
CA GLU A 125 -10.73 19.34 10.70
C GLU A 125 -9.59 18.37 11.01
N VAL A 126 -8.69 18.22 10.05
CA VAL A 126 -7.50 17.39 10.12
C VAL A 126 -6.27 18.24 9.81
N MET A 127 -5.12 17.92 10.40
CA MET A 127 -3.84 18.46 9.97
C MET A 127 -3.21 17.49 8.98
N VAL A 128 -2.85 17.98 7.80
CA VAL A 128 -2.21 17.20 6.75
C VAL A 128 -0.80 17.70 6.55
N ARG A 129 0.16 16.78 6.49
CA ARG A 129 1.54 17.04 6.06
C ARG A 129 1.83 16.28 4.77
N ILE A 130 2.34 17.00 3.78
CA ILE A 130 2.85 16.45 2.52
C ILE A 130 4.28 16.91 2.37
N ASP A 131 5.22 15.99 2.44
CA ASP A 131 6.66 16.28 2.48
C ASP A 131 6.99 17.33 3.56
N ASP A 132 7.45 18.53 3.16
CA ASP A 132 7.81 19.61 4.06
C ASP A 132 6.68 20.61 4.35
N THR A 133 5.54 20.48 3.66
CA THR A 133 4.40 21.38 3.84
C THR A 133 3.34 20.78 4.75
N HIS A 134 2.72 21.62 5.58
CA HIS A 134 1.59 21.19 6.41
C HIS A 134 0.51 22.27 6.46
N ALA A 135 -0.75 21.83 6.54
CA ALA A 135 -1.90 22.71 6.61
C ALA A 135 -3.11 22.02 7.27
N TYR A 136 -4.01 22.80 7.82
CA TYR A 136 -5.31 22.30 8.24
C TYR A 136 -6.27 22.19 7.05
N HIS A 137 -6.97 21.05 6.97
CA HIS A 137 -7.98 20.77 5.97
C HIS A 137 -9.30 20.39 6.61
N GLY A 138 -10.41 20.81 5.99
CA GLY A 138 -11.74 20.32 6.33
C GLY A 138 -12.11 19.21 5.36
N TRP A 139 -12.09 17.96 5.80
CA TRP A 139 -12.53 16.86 4.96
C TRP A 139 -13.96 16.47 5.27
N ASN A 140 -14.73 16.12 4.23
CA ASN A 140 -16.13 15.76 4.43
C ASN A 140 -16.24 14.48 5.25
N TRP A 141 -17.04 14.57 6.31
CA TRP A 141 -17.28 13.49 7.24
C TRP A 141 -18.39 12.57 6.70
N VAL A 142 -18.07 11.27 6.55
CA VAL A 142 -18.98 10.30 5.96
C VAL A 142 -19.27 9.16 6.95
N ARG A 143 -20.45 9.20 7.56
CA ARG A 143 -20.99 8.13 8.42
C ARG A 143 -20.05 7.66 9.54
N ASP A 144 -19.31 8.55 10.18
CA ASP A 144 -18.37 8.27 11.29
C ASP A 144 -17.25 7.23 10.96
N HIS A 145 -17.06 6.88 9.68
CA HIS A 145 -16.08 5.89 9.26
C HIS A 145 -15.04 6.41 8.27
N PHE A 146 -15.39 7.38 7.44
CA PHE A 146 -14.52 7.87 6.37
C PHE A 146 -14.48 9.38 6.33
N LEU A 147 -13.35 9.90 5.87
CA LEU A 147 -13.20 11.31 5.52
C LEU A 147 -12.94 11.41 4.02
N SER A 148 -13.81 12.09 3.31
CA SER A 148 -13.59 12.36 1.89
C SER A 148 -12.60 13.52 1.72
N MET A 149 -11.46 13.20 1.13
CA MET A 149 -10.33 14.10 0.94
C MET A 149 -10.61 15.09 -0.19
N ASP A 150 -10.11 16.30 -0.05
CA ASP A 150 -10.15 17.27 -1.14
C ASP A 150 -9.19 16.91 -2.30
N LYS A 151 -9.53 17.37 -3.50
CA LYS A 151 -8.76 17.05 -4.72
C LYS A 151 -7.34 17.64 -4.69
N GLY A 152 -7.13 18.75 -3.98
CA GLY A 152 -5.83 19.40 -3.84
C GLY A 152 -4.87 18.52 -3.04
N THR A 153 -5.32 18.03 -1.89
CA THR A 153 -4.60 17.09 -1.03
C THR A 153 -4.31 15.79 -1.78
N THR A 154 -5.33 15.22 -2.46
CA THR A 154 -5.15 13.99 -3.24
C THR A 154 -4.07 14.13 -4.30
N ARG A 155 -4.04 15.23 -5.05
CA ARG A 155 -3.00 15.49 -6.06
C ARG A 155 -1.63 15.77 -5.45
N GLY A 156 -1.59 16.41 -4.29
CA GLY A 156 -0.34 16.68 -3.56
C GLY A 156 0.30 15.42 -3.01
N MET A 157 -0.52 14.49 -2.52
CA MET A 157 -0.07 13.22 -1.97
C MET A 157 0.54 12.29 -3.05
N ILE A 158 -0.03 12.28 -4.27
CA ILE A 158 0.47 11.44 -5.36
C ILE A 158 1.89 11.87 -5.75
N GLY A 159 2.85 10.96 -5.58
CA GLY A 159 4.26 11.21 -5.85
C GLY A 159 5.05 11.84 -4.70
N ALA A 160 4.41 12.19 -3.58
CA ALA A 160 5.09 12.63 -2.38
C ALA A 160 5.92 11.49 -1.74
N GLN A 161 6.94 11.85 -0.96
CA GLN A 161 7.71 10.89 -0.16
C GLN A 161 7.01 10.59 1.16
N VAL A 162 6.43 11.60 1.77
CA VAL A 162 5.79 11.55 3.07
C VAL A 162 4.39 12.14 2.99
N PHE A 163 3.42 11.41 3.53
CA PHE A 163 2.08 11.90 3.75
C PHE A 163 1.63 11.53 5.16
N LYS A 164 1.23 12.52 5.96
CA LYS A 164 0.75 12.29 7.32
C LYS A 164 -0.58 13.00 7.53
N VAL A 165 -1.45 12.33 8.26
CA VAL A 165 -2.77 12.86 8.64
C VAL A 165 -2.91 12.79 10.15
N GLU A 166 -3.01 13.93 10.81
CA GLU A 166 -3.34 14.02 12.22
C GLU A 166 -4.82 14.38 12.37
N LEU A 167 -5.54 13.58 13.13
CA LEU A 167 -6.98 13.76 13.33
C LEU A 167 -7.36 13.49 14.81
N PRO A 168 -8.45 14.08 15.29
CA PRO A 168 -9.02 13.72 16.58
C PRO A 168 -9.67 12.33 16.49
N THR A 169 -9.45 11.51 17.51
CA THR A 169 -10.12 10.23 17.73
C THR A 169 -10.73 10.26 19.14
N ARG A 170 -11.35 9.18 19.58
CA ARG A 170 -11.87 9.07 20.94
C ARG A 170 -10.77 8.99 22.00
N SER A 171 -9.62 8.42 21.62
CA SER A 171 -8.44 8.28 22.47
C SER A 171 -7.52 9.51 22.48
N GLY A 172 -7.91 10.58 21.78
CA GLY A 172 -7.10 11.80 21.60
C GLY A 172 -6.72 12.04 20.15
N ARG A 173 -5.66 12.81 19.91
CA ARG A 173 -5.15 13.00 18.55
C ARG A 173 -4.23 11.86 18.16
N GLU A 174 -4.43 11.32 16.95
CA GLU A 174 -3.64 10.25 16.36
C GLU A 174 -3.08 10.69 15.02
N ILE A 175 -1.95 10.15 14.65
CA ILE A 175 -1.27 10.46 13.36
C ILE A 175 -1.18 9.18 12.55
N ALA A 176 -1.79 9.18 11.37
CA ALA A 176 -1.57 8.16 10.35
C ALA A 176 -0.38 8.58 9.47
N GLU A 177 0.57 7.70 9.30
CA GLU A 177 1.78 7.93 8.51
C GLU A 177 1.77 7.06 7.26
N PHE A 178 2.06 7.65 6.11
CA PHE A 178 2.06 6.96 4.82
C PHE A 178 3.33 7.28 4.03
N SER A 179 3.76 6.30 3.21
CA SER A 179 4.84 6.42 2.24
C SER A 179 4.27 6.32 0.82
N PRO A 180 3.77 7.41 0.21
CA PRO A 180 3.11 7.37 -1.09
C PRO A 180 4.06 7.15 -2.26
N ALA A 181 5.36 7.30 -2.06
CA ALA A 181 6.36 7.19 -3.12
C ALA A 181 6.32 5.83 -3.84
N GLY A 182 6.68 5.86 -5.11
CA GLY A 182 6.80 4.66 -5.94
C GLY A 182 5.53 4.27 -6.70
N LEU A 183 4.40 4.97 -6.50
CA LEU A 183 3.18 4.75 -7.27
C LEU A 183 3.42 4.91 -8.78
N ASP A 184 2.92 3.97 -9.59
CA ASP A 184 2.93 4.12 -11.05
C ASP A 184 1.98 5.25 -11.50
N LEU A 185 2.56 6.41 -11.76
CA LEU A 185 1.83 7.60 -12.18
C LEU A 185 1.12 7.43 -13.52
N LYS A 186 1.58 6.50 -14.38
CA LYS A 186 0.94 6.20 -15.65
C LYS A 186 -0.37 5.44 -15.41
N ALA A 187 -0.35 4.44 -14.54
CA ALA A 187 -1.55 3.68 -14.16
C ALA A 187 -2.61 4.61 -13.57
N VAL A 188 -2.24 5.46 -12.61
CA VAL A 188 -3.17 6.42 -11.97
C VAL A 188 -3.73 7.43 -12.98
N ARG A 189 -2.91 7.95 -13.89
CA ARG A 189 -3.39 8.88 -14.92
C ARG A 189 -4.42 8.22 -15.83
N GLN A 190 -4.19 6.98 -16.23
CA GLN A 190 -5.11 6.23 -17.08
C GLN A 190 -6.42 5.89 -16.39
N ALA A 191 -6.35 5.47 -15.13
CA ALA A 191 -7.52 5.00 -14.39
C ALA A 191 -8.33 6.14 -13.76
N CYS A 192 -7.71 7.27 -13.40
CA CYS A 192 -8.30 8.31 -12.56
C CYS A 192 -8.24 9.73 -13.15
N ASP A 193 -7.57 9.94 -14.27
CA ASP A 193 -7.26 11.29 -14.79
C ASP A 193 -6.62 12.20 -13.71
N LEU A 194 -5.75 11.61 -12.91
CA LEU A 194 -5.01 12.31 -11.87
C LEU A 194 -3.56 12.52 -12.27
N THR A 195 -3.10 13.75 -12.07
CA THR A 195 -1.69 14.13 -12.19
C THR A 195 -1.20 14.75 -10.89
N PRO A 196 0.05 14.48 -10.48
CA PRO A 196 0.64 15.14 -9.33
C PRO A 196 0.56 16.66 -9.44
N LYS A 197 0.47 17.32 -8.30
CA LYS A 197 0.61 18.78 -8.25
C LYS A 197 2.07 19.10 -8.60
N LYS A 198 2.29 20.00 -9.57
CA LYS A 198 3.64 20.52 -9.83
C LYS A 198 4.18 21.21 -8.57
N PRO A 199 5.44 20.97 -8.18
CA PRO A 199 6.05 21.75 -7.11
C PRO A 199 5.95 23.23 -7.46
N SER A 200 5.53 24.06 -6.50
CA SER A 200 5.61 25.52 -6.62
C SER A 200 7.08 25.88 -6.81
N LYS A 201 7.42 26.58 -7.88
CA LYS A 201 8.71 27.23 -7.99
C LYS A 201 8.63 28.48 -7.10
N ASP A 202 9.21 28.38 -5.93
CA ASP A 202 9.50 29.54 -5.11
C ASP A 202 10.75 30.22 -5.67
#